data_d035b2d72706062630b70f528561ae7f
#
_entry.id   d035b2d72706062630b70f528561ae7f
#
_cell.length_a   1.000
_cell.length_b   1.000
_cell.length_c   1.000
_cell.angle_alpha   90.00
_cell.angle_beta   90.00
_cell.angle_gamma   90.00
#
_symmetry.space_group_name_H-M   'P 1'
#
loop_
_entity.id
_entity.type
_entity.pdbx_description
1 polymer ?
#
loop_
_entity_poly.entity_id
_entity_poly.type
_entity_poly.pdbx_seq_one_letter_code
_entity_poly.pdbx_strand_id
1 'polypeptide(L)'
;MSKVRIGIIGYGNIGRGVEAAIKQNPDCEMAGVFTRRDPAAVKITTEGGKVYPVSELAAHKDEIDVCIICGGSATDLPKQTPELAKLFNVVDSFDTHARIPEHFANVDAAAKESGHIGIISVGWDPGMFSLNRLDGNAILPDG
;
A
#
# COMPACT_ATOMS: atom_id res chain seq x y z
N MET A 1 15.56 9.16 -15.78
CA MET A 1 14.12 9.19 -15.49
C MET A 1 13.92 9.75 -14.09
N SER A 2 12.83 10.48 -13.83
CA SER A 2 12.48 10.87 -12.45
C SER A 2 12.11 9.62 -11.66
N LYS A 3 12.47 9.58 -10.38
CA LYS A 3 12.07 8.48 -9.49
C LYS A 3 10.58 8.55 -9.21
N VAL A 4 9.99 7.38 -8.92
CA VAL A 4 8.61 7.29 -8.43
C VAL A 4 8.58 7.69 -6.96
N ARG A 5 7.81 8.73 -6.63
CA ARG A 5 7.69 9.29 -5.27
C ARG A 5 6.60 8.55 -4.50
N ILE A 6 7.00 7.84 -3.46
CA ILE A 6 6.13 6.94 -2.70
C ILE A 6 5.76 7.54 -1.34
N GLY A 7 4.46 7.69 -1.08
CA GLY A 7 3.91 7.96 0.24
C GLY A 7 3.61 6.65 0.97
N ILE A 8 4.15 6.45 2.17
CA ILE A 8 3.87 5.28 3.02
C ILE A 8 2.76 5.63 3.99
N ILE A 9 1.60 4.99 3.87
CA ILE A 9 0.44 5.25 4.71
C ILE A 9 0.34 4.19 5.82
N GLY A 10 0.74 4.59 7.03
CA GLY A 10 0.91 3.69 8.17
C GLY A 10 2.32 3.13 8.28
N TYR A 11 2.86 3.11 9.49
CA TYR A 11 4.24 2.69 9.74
C TYR A 11 4.31 1.61 10.83
N GLY A 12 3.72 0.45 10.51
CA GLY A 12 3.85 -0.82 11.22
C GLY A 12 4.94 -1.69 10.59
N ASN A 13 4.79 -3.00 10.70
CA ASN A 13 5.74 -3.94 10.09
C ASN A 13 5.77 -3.82 8.56
N ILE A 14 4.60 -3.70 7.93
CA ILE A 14 4.49 -3.52 6.48
C ILE A 14 5.15 -2.21 6.05
N GLY A 15 4.85 -1.08 6.70
CA GLY A 15 5.44 0.20 6.35
C GLY A 15 6.96 0.26 6.49
N ARG A 16 7.51 -0.43 7.51
CA ARG A 16 8.96 -0.61 7.64
C ARG A 16 9.56 -1.45 6.51
N GLY A 17 8.85 -2.51 6.11
CA GLY A 17 9.26 -3.34 4.97
C GLY A 17 9.24 -2.55 3.66
N VAL A 18 8.22 -1.74 3.45
CA VAL A 18 8.11 -0.85 2.27
C VAL A 18 9.24 0.17 2.25
N GLU A 19 9.55 0.83 3.37
CA GLU A 19 10.70 1.74 3.47
C GLU A 19 12.01 1.04 3.10
N ALA A 20 12.25 -0.16 3.64
CA ALA A 20 13.44 -0.93 3.34
C ALA A 20 13.53 -1.31 1.84
N ALA A 21 12.41 -1.66 1.21
CA ALA A 21 12.33 -1.98 -0.21
C ALA A 21 12.59 -0.75 -1.09
N ILE A 22 12.03 0.40 -0.76
CA ILE A 22 12.28 1.67 -1.46
C ILE A 22 13.78 2.00 -1.47
N LYS A 23 14.46 1.81 -0.33
CA LYS A 23 15.91 2.08 -0.23
C LYS A 23 16.77 1.19 -1.13
N GLN A 24 16.27 -0.01 -1.50
CA GLN A 24 16.97 -0.94 -2.39
C GLN A 24 16.62 -0.73 -3.87
N ASN A 25 15.59 0.07 -4.16
CA ASN A 25 15.14 0.30 -5.53
C ASN A 25 15.57 1.68 -6.03
N PRO A 26 16.50 1.75 -7.02
CA PRO A 26 17.00 3.02 -7.54
C PRO A 26 15.94 3.86 -8.25
N ASP A 27 14.85 3.25 -8.70
CA ASP A 27 13.77 3.92 -9.43
C ASP A 27 12.71 4.55 -8.51
N CYS A 28 12.83 4.33 -7.19
CA CYS A 28 11.89 4.83 -6.19
C CYS A 28 12.55 5.79 -5.21
N GLU A 29 11.74 6.67 -4.63
CA GLU A 29 12.12 7.48 -3.48
C GLU A 29 10.94 7.64 -2.52
N MET A 30 11.23 7.80 -1.24
CA MET A 30 10.22 8.01 -0.22
C MET A 30 9.86 9.50 -0.13
N ALA A 31 8.62 9.84 -0.49
CA ALA A 31 8.08 11.19 -0.32
C ALA A 31 7.82 11.51 1.16
N GLY A 32 7.35 10.52 1.91
CA GLY A 32 7.13 10.66 3.35
C GLY A 32 6.37 9.47 3.95
N VAL A 33 6.35 9.41 5.26
CA VAL A 33 5.53 8.48 6.04
C VAL A 33 4.37 9.24 6.66
N PHE A 34 3.16 8.74 6.48
CA PHE A 34 1.92 9.33 7.00
C PHE A 34 1.31 8.42 8.06
N THR A 35 1.12 8.93 9.27
CA THR A 35 0.73 8.11 10.42
C THR A 35 -0.44 8.70 11.21
N ARG A 36 -1.23 7.83 11.85
CA ARG A 36 -2.25 8.20 12.85
C ARG A 36 -1.65 8.40 14.25
N ARG A 37 -0.44 7.87 14.47
CA ARG A 37 0.30 8.07 15.72
C ARG A 37 0.94 9.45 15.73
N ASP A 38 1.42 9.89 16.88
CA ASP A 38 2.28 11.07 16.97
C ASP A 38 3.50 10.90 16.04
N PRO A 39 3.69 11.77 15.04
CA PRO A 39 4.82 11.70 14.13
C PRO A 39 6.18 11.71 14.84
N ALA A 40 6.30 12.43 15.95
CA ALA A 40 7.53 12.51 16.73
C ALA A 40 7.91 11.16 17.40
N ALA A 41 6.92 10.28 17.61
CA ALA A 41 7.14 8.95 18.16
C ALA A 41 7.52 7.91 17.10
N VAL A 42 7.43 8.24 15.80
CA VAL A 42 7.73 7.32 14.70
C VAL A 42 9.17 7.50 14.26
N LYS A 43 9.96 6.45 14.44
CA LYS A 43 11.37 6.43 14.00
C LYS A 43 11.50 5.70 12.68
N ILE A 44 11.80 6.44 11.61
CA ILE A 44 12.13 5.91 10.29
C ILE A 44 13.65 5.73 10.14
N THR A 45 14.05 4.94 9.14
CA THR A 45 15.47 4.61 8.90
C THR A 45 16.07 5.37 7.72
N THR A 46 15.25 6.06 6.95
CA THR A 46 15.69 6.87 5.82
C THR A 46 16.20 8.22 6.32
N GLU A 47 17.47 8.47 6.07
CA GLU A 47 18.11 9.75 6.46
C GLU A 47 17.43 10.93 5.75
N GLY A 48 17.10 11.97 6.50
CA GLY A 48 16.37 13.13 5.98
C GLY A 48 14.90 12.89 5.64
N GLY A 49 14.41 11.66 5.82
CA GLY A 49 13.00 11.34 5.60
C GLY A 49 12.09 12.07 6.58
N LYS A 50 10.84 12.28 6.19
CA LYS A 50 9.85 13.03 6.97
C LYS A 50 8.68 12.15 7.37
N VAL A 51 8.13 12.43 8.54
CA VAL A 51 6.92 11.78 9.07
C VAL A 51 5.87 12.85 9.32
N TYR A 52 4.67 12.62 8.82
CA TYR A 52 3.54 13.54 8.89
C TYR A 52 2.32 12.89 9.53
N PRO A 53 1.42 13.68 10.13
CA PRO A 53 0.09 13.20 10.46
C PRO A 53 -0.64 12.79 9.18
N VAL A 54 -1.41 11.71 9.22
CA VAL A 54 -2.19 11.27 8.06
C VAL A 54 -3.23 12.31 7.60
N SER A 55 -3.66 13.18 8.49
CA SER A 55 -4.57 14.29 8.16
C SER A 55 -3.97 15.31 7.19
N GLU A 56 -2.65 15.39 7.09
CA GLU A 56 -1.96 16.29 6.17
C GLU A 56 -1.71 15.68 4.78
N LEU A 57 -2.02 14.40 4.58
CA LEU A 57 -1.71 13.67 3.35
C LEU A 57 -2.21 14.39 2.08
N ALA A 58 -3.42 14.94 2.11
CA ALA A 58 -3.98 15.64 0.97
C ALA A 58 -3.20 16.90 0.55
N ALA A 59 -2.51 17.53 1.51
CA ALA A 59 -1.67 18.71 1.23
C ALA A 59 -0.38 18.37 0.47
N HIS A 60 0.03 17.08 0.49
CA HIS A 60 1.21 16.57 -0.21
C HIS A 60 0.89 15.91 -1.57
N LYS A 61 -0.29 16.20 -2.14
CA LYS A 61 -0.75 15.55 -3.38
C LYS A 61 0.25 15.68 -4.53
N ASP A 62 0.87 16.82 -4.69
CA ASP A 62 1.81 17.09 -5.77
C ASP A 62 3.22 16.50 -5.53
N GLU A 63 3.47 16.01 -4.34
CA GLU A 63 4.76 15.41 -3.93
C GLU A 63 4.75 13.88 -3.99
N ILE A 64 3.59 13.25 -4.23
CA ILE A 64 3.39 11.80 -4.17
C ILE A 64 2.84 11.29 -5.51
N ASP A 65 3.52 10.32 -6.11
CA ASP A 65 3.04 9.66 -7.32
C ASP A 65 2.15 8.45 -7.00
N VAL A 66 2.44 7.76 -5.87
CA VAL A 66 1.68 6.61 -5.40
C VAL A 66 1.72 6.47 -3.89
N CYS A 67 0.59 6.12 -3.29
CA CYS A 67 0.49 5.77 -1.87
C CYS A 67 0.53 4.24 -1.70
N ILE A 68 1.45 3.74 -0.87
CA ILE A 68 1.42 2.35 -0.41
C ILE A 68 0.74 2.31 0.96
N ILE A 69 -0.42 1.64 1.04
CA ILE A 69 -1.28 1.66 2.21
C ILE A 69 -0.96 0.44 3.09
N CYS A 70 -0.39 0.72 4.26
CA CYS A 70 0.15 -0.27 5.19
C CYS A 70 -0.72 -0.43 6.45
N GLY A 71 -2.01 -0.15 6.34
CA GLY A 71 -3.00 -0.32 7.41
C GLY A 71 -3.36 -1.79 7.65
N GLY A 72 -4.19 -2.04 8.68
CA GLY A 72 -4.72 -3.37 8.97
C GLY A 72 -5.66 -3.85 7.86
N SER A 73 -5.38 -5.03 7.31
CA SER A 73 -6.12 -5.58 6.17
C SER A 73 -7.63 -5.69 6.43
N ALA A 74 -8.02 -6.29 7.55
CA ALA A 74 -9.44 -6.48 7.85
C ALA A 74 -10.17 -5.22 8.33
N THR A 75 -9.45 -4.24 8.88
CA THR A 75 -10.02 -3.10 9.60
C THR A 75 -9.87 -1.76 8.90
N ASP A 76 -8.68 -1.51 8.36
CA ASP A 76 -8.33 -0.20 7.80
C ASP A 76 -8.50 -0.16 6.27
N LEU A 77 -7.94 -1.13 5.55
CA LEU A 77 -7.88 -1.12 4.09
C LEU A 77 -9.24 -1.03 3.39
N PRO A 78 -10.32 -1.71 3.87
CA PRO A 78 -11.63 -1.60 3.22
C PRO A 78 -12.18 -0.17 3.12
N LYS A 79 -11.74 0.71 4.00
CA LYS A 79 -12.14 2.13 4.00
C LYS A 79 -11.05 3.03 3.41
N GLN A 80 -9.80 2.84 3.84
CA GLN A 80 -8.70 3.71 3.45
C GLN A 80 -8.39 3.63 1.96
N THR A 81 -8.35 2.43 1.39
CA THR A 81 -7.94 2.28 -0.01
C THR A 81 -8.91 2.99 -0.97
N PRO A 82 -10.25 2.80 -0.90
CA PRO A 82 -11.16 3.55 -1.76
C PRO A 82 -11.13 5.06 -1.53
N GLU A 83 -10.99 5.51 -0.28
CA GLU A 83 -10.91 6.95 0.03
C GLU A 83 -9.66 7.58 -0.58
N LEU A 84 -8.51 6.92 -0.45
CA LEU A 84 -7.25 7.41 -0.98
C LEU A 84 -7.15 7.28 -2.50
N ALA A 85 -7.81 6.28 -3.11
CA ALA A 85 -7.88 6.13 -4.57
C ALA A 85 -8.57 7.31 -5.26
N LYS A 86 -9.37 8.09 -4.54
CA LYS A 86 -9.94 9.34 -5.06
C LYS A 86 -8.93 10.48 -5.21
N LEU A 87 -7.79 10.38 -4.54
CA LEU A 87 -6.79 11.47 -4.48
C LEU A 87 -5.43 11.06 -5.05
N PHE A 88 -5.11 9.76 -5.05
CA PHE A 88 -3.80 9.22 -5.40
C PHE A 88 -3.91 7.91 -6.16
N ASN A 89 -2.87 7.54 -6.88
CA ASN A 89 -2.63 6.14 -7.21
C ASN A 89 -2.33 5.39 -5.92
N VAL A 90 -2.88 4.18 -5.77
CA VAL A 90 -2.78 3.42 -4.52
C VAL A 90 -2.32 1.98 -4.75
N VAL A 91 -1.57 1.46 -3.78
CA VAL A 91 -1.23 0.03 -3.67
C VAL A 91 -1.57 -0.42 -2.27
N ASP A 92 -2.25 -1.56 -2.13
CA ASP A 92 -2.52 -2.18 -0.83
C ASP A 92 -2.21 -3.68 -0.78
N SER A 93 -2.20 -4.21 0.43
CA SER A 93 -1.97 -5.63 0.72
C SER A 93 -3.20 -6.30 1.35
N PHE A 94 -4.41 -5.98 0.89
CA PHE A 94 -5.64 -6.57 1.40
C PHE A 94 -5.66 -8.09 1.20
N ASP A 95 -5.78 -8.85 2.31
CA ASP A 95 -5.60 -10.31 2.32
C ASP A 95 -6.84 -11.10 2.76
N THR A 96 -7.97 -10.47 3.01
CA THR A 96 -9.22 -11.16 3.33
C THR A 96 -9.81 -11.73 2.04
N HIS A 97 -9.34 -12.92 1.62
CA HIS A 97 -9.58 -13.52 0.30
C HIS A 97 -11.06 -13.53 -0.10
N ALA A 98 -11.96 -13.93 0.80
CA ALA A 98 -13.41 -13.98 0.52
C ALA A 98 -14.01 -12.61 0.19
N ARG A 99 -13.37 -11.51 0.59
CA ARG A 99 -13.83 -10.14 0.38
C ARG A 99 -13.05 -9.38 -0.70
N ILE A 100 -12.08 -10.00 -1.35
CA ILE A 100 -11.31 -9.36 -2.43
C ILE A 100 -12.22 -8.85 -3.55
N PRO A 101 -13.24 -9.58 -4.03
CA PRO A 101 -14.13 -9.06 -5.08
C PRO A 101 -14.89 -7.79 -4.67
N GLU A 102 -15.37 -7.72 -3.43
CA GLU A 102 -16.02 -6.52 -2.87
C GLU A 102 -15.04 -5.35 -2.79
N HIS A 103 -13.85 -5.61 -2.24
CA HIS A 103 -12.80 -4.61 -2.10
C HIS A 103 -12.36 -4.08 -3.47
N PHE A 104 -12.17 -4.98 -4.44
CA PHE A 104 -11.87 -4.61 -5.83
C PHE A 104 -12.92 -3.66 -6.41
N ALA A 105 -14.22 -3.99 -6.29
CA ALA A 105 -15.29 -3.18 -6.83
C ALA A 105 -15.30 -1.77 -6.23
N ASN A 106 -15.07 -1.64 -4.92
CA ASN A 106 -15.04 -0.36 -4.22
C ASN A 106 -13.83 0.50 -4.65
N VAL A 107 -12.66 -0.10 -4.77
CA VAL A 107 -11.44 0.62 -5.21
C VAL A 107 -11.51 0.98 -6.68
N ASP A 108 -11.98 0.07 -7.54
CA ASP A 108 -12.16 0.31 -8.99
C ASP A 108 -13.09 1.47 -9.25
N ALA A 109 -14.24 1.53 -8.56
CA ALA A 109 -15.18 2.63 -8.68
C ALA A 109 -14.54 3.98 -8.31
N ALA A 110 -13.85 4.04 -7.17
CA ALA A 110 -13.18 5.24 -6.69
C ALA A 110 -12.05 5.70 -7.62
N ALA A 111 -11.22 4.77 -8.08
CA ALA A 111 -10.12 5.05 -8.97
C ALA A 111 -10.58 5.52 -10.36
N LYS A 112 -11.64 4.91 -10.92
CA LYS A 112 -12.24 5.33 -12.19
C LYS A 112 -12.86 6.72 -12.12
N GLU A 113 -13.56 7.04 -11.03
CA GLU A 113 -14.16 8.36 -10.83
C GLU A 113 -13.11 9.47 -10.84
N SER A 114 -11.93 9.21 -10.30
CA SER A 114 -10.86 10.20 -10.12
C SER A 114 -9.74 10.13 -11.16
N GLY A 115 -9.74 9.11 -12.03
CA GLY A 115 -8.69 8.91 -13.03
C GLY A 115 -7.36 8.38 -12.45
N HIS A 116 -7.40 7.79 -11.25
CA HIS A 116 -6.23 7.17 -10.62
C HIS A 116 -6.16 5.66 -10.87
N ILE A 117 -5.06 5.05 -10.46
CA ILE A 117 -4.81 3.60 -10.55
C ILE A 117 -4.85 3.01 -9.15
N GLY A 118 -5.61 1.93 -8.97
CA GLY A 118 -5.60 1.12 -7.76
C GLY A 118 -5.02 -0.27 -8.04
N ILE A 119 -4.00 -0.67 -7.30
CA ILE A 119 -3.45 -2.03 -7.29
C ILE A 119 -3.72 -2.59 -5.90
N ILE A 120 -4.55 -3.62 -5.82
CA ILE A 120 -4.96 -4.18 -4.53
C ILE A 120 -4.43 -5.58 -4.31
N SER A 121 -4.43 -6.02 -3.05
CA SER A 121 -4.13 -7.40 -2.68
C SER A 121 -2.74 -7.86 -3.14
N VAL A 122 -1.76 -6.99 -3.04
CA VAL A 122 -0.37 -7.27 -3.41
C VAL A 122 0.42 -7.66 -2.17
N GLY A 123 0.90 -8.90 -2.13
CA GLY A 123 1.67 -9.37 -0.99
C GLY A 123 2.25 -10.76 -1.21
N TRP A 124 2.54 -11.41 -0.10
CA TRP A 124 2.97 -12.80 -0.07
C TRP A 124 1.77 -13.75 -0.25
N ASP A 125 0.64 -13.41 0.36
CA ASP A 125 -0.67 -14.08 0.24
C ASP A 125 -1.81 -13.05 0.37
N PRO A 126 -2.47 -12.64 -0.70
CA PRO A 126 -2.36 -13.10 -2.10
C PRO A 126 -1.03 -12.75 -2.77
N GLY A 127 -0.47 -13.69 -3.53
CA GLY A 127 0.80 -13.54 -4.24
C GLY A 127 1.48 -14.88 -4.42
N MET A 128 2.73 -15.00 -3.97
CA MET A 128 3.55 -16.21 -4.14
C MET A 128 2.89 -17.46 -3.53
N PHE A 129 2.26 -17.35 -2.37
CA PHE A 129 1.53 -18.48 -1.77
C PHE A 129 0.35 -18.96 -2.60
N SER A 130 -0.34 -18.07 -3.29
CA SER A 130 -1.43 -18.46 -4.19
C SER A 130 -0.91 -19.29 -5.36
N LEU A 131 0.22 -18.88 -5.94
CA LEU A 131 0.89 -19.65 -7.01
C LEU A 131 1.38 -21.00 -6.50
N ASN A 132 2.05 -21.04 -5.34
CA ASN A 132 2.53 -22.28 -4.74
C ASN A 132 1.38 -23.26 -4.43
N ARG A 133 0.19 -22.77 -4.05
CA ARG A 133 -0.99 -23.64 -3.86
C ARG A 133 -1.49 -24.23 -5.17
N LEU A 134 -1.50 -23.46 -6.25
CA LEU A 134 -1.86 -23.99 -7.58
C LEU A 134 -0.86 -25.06 -8.04
N ASP A 135 0.43 -24.79 -7.90
CA ASP A 135 1.48 -25.77 -8.24
C ASP A 135 1.38 -27.00 -7.35
N GLY A 136 1.15 -26.83 -6.06
CA GLY A 136 0.94 -27.93 -5.12
C GLY A 136 -0.23 -28.82 -5.52
N ASN A 137 -1.38 -28.24 -5.87
CA ASN A 137 -2.54 -28.99 -6.34
C ASN A 137 -2.29 -29.71 -7.69
N ALA A 138 -1.47 -29.16 -8.57
CA ALA A 138 -1.12 -29.79 -9.83
C ALA A 138 -0.20 -31.02 -9.63
N ILE A 139 0.67 -30.98 -8.62
CA ILE A 139 1.64 -32.06 -8.33
C ILE A 139 1.02 -33.11 -7.40
N LEU A 140 0.22 -32.69 -6.42
CA LEU A 140 -0.38 -33.51 -5.36
C LEU A 140 -1.90 -33.26 -5.32
N PRO A 141 -2.66 -33.73 -6.31
CA PRO A 141 -4.09 -33.40 -6.42
C PRO A 141 -4.95 -33.95 -5.27
N ASP A 142 -4.48 -35.00 -4.58
CA ASP A 142 -5.15 -35.66 -3.46
C ASP A 142 -4.46 -35.42 -2.11
N GLY A 143 -3.50 -34.51 -2.05
CA GLY A 143 -2.64 -34.26 -0.90
C GLY A 143 -3.01 -33.10 -0.03
#